data_8f973d7389a9610b47bdea6f274e492b
#
_entry.id   8f973d7389a9610b47bdea6f274e492b
#
_cell.length_a   1.000
_cell.length_b   1.000
_cell.length_c   1.000
_cell.angle_alpha   90.00
_cell.angle_beta   90.00
_cell.angle_gamma   90.00
#
_symmetry.space_group_name_H-M   'P 1'
#
loop_
_entity.id
_entity.type
_entity.pdbx_description
1 polymer ?
#
loop_
_entity_poly.entity_id
_entity_poly.type
_entity_poly.pdbx_seq_one_letter_code
_entity_poly.pdbx_strand_id
1 'polypeptide(L)'
;MAGGGVVHIPWYATGFRHDGLAVALVEIAAISVRYGATVYAVDRHRDDRYKFLQTATFDDKLDFSRYWEGDEFIDFRVRHSSWFQIPVLYAWTDRIAAGGMESEAVATGGNGDTAA
;
A
#
# COMPACT_ATOMS: atom_id res chain seq x y z
N MET A 1 -5.17 20.78 -1.62
CA MET A 1 -5.06 20.24 -1.16
C MET A 1 -3.93 19.68 -0.80
N ALA A 2 -3.59 19.98 -0.37
CA ALA A 2 -2.38 19.53 0.19
C ALA A 2 -2.63 18.33 1.01
N GLY A 3 -1.64 17.59 1.33
CA GLY A 3 -1.76 16.46 2.22
C GLY A 3 -1.83 15.11 1.52
N GLY A 4 -2.09 15.07 0.23
CA GLY A 4 -2.11 13.82 -0.50
C GLY A 4 -0.73 13.26 -0.72
N GLY A 5 -0.60 11.94 -0.66
CA GLY A 5 0.69 11.32 -0.86
C GLY A 5 0.62 9.81 -0.83
N VAL A 6 1.80 9.20 -0.79
CA VAL A 6 1.94 7.75 -0.85
C VAL A 6 2.75 7.28 0.35
N VAL A 7 2.22 6.28 1.04
CA VAL A 7 3.00 5.60 2.07
C VAL A 7 3.72 4.41 1.45
N HIS A 8 4.95 4.19 1.88
CA HIS A 8 5.79 3.07 1.48
C HIS A 8 6.13 2.27 2.73
N ILE A 9 5.73 1.02 2.75
CA ILE A 9 5.95 0.15 3.91
C ILE A 9 6.76 -1.06 3.44
N PRO A 10 8.07 -1.10 3.71
CA PRO A 10 8.88 -2.26 3.36
C PRO A 10 8.70 -3.35 4.41
N TRP A 11 8.56 -4.58 3.94
CA TRP A 11 8.45 -5.75 4.80
C TRP A 11 9.54 -6.74 4.43
N TYR A 12 10.09 -7.41 5.41
CA TYR A 12 11.06 -8.47 5.18
C TYR A 12 10.65 -9.69 6.00
N ALA A 13 10.35 -10.79 5.32
CA ALA A 13 9.86 -11.99 5.98
C ALA A 13 10.96 -12.69 6.75
N THR A 14 10.60 -13.36 7.82
CA THR A 14 11.50 -14.25 8.54
C THR A 14 11.53 -15.62 7.86
N GLY A 15 12.45 -16.48 8.28
CA GLY A 15 12.68 -17.77 7.63
C GLY A 15 11.42 -18.58 7.46
N PHE A 16 11.18 -19.07 6.26
CA PHE A 16 10.06 -19.92 5.87
C PHE A 16 8.69 -19.27 6.00
N ARG A 17 8.63 -17.96 6.27
CA ARG A 17 7.36 -17.25 6.41
C ARG A 17 7.01 -16.39 5.19
N HIS A 18 7.85 -16.40 4.16
CA HIS A 18 7.70 -15.46 3.04
C HIS A 18 6.40 -15.67 2.26
N ASP A 19 5.99 -16.91 2.02
CA ASP A 19 4.74 -17.13 1.29
C ASP A 19 3.52 -16.83 2.15
N GLY A 20 3.57 -17.17 3.43
CA GLY A 20 2.49 -16.83 4.35
C GLY A 20 2.33 -15.32 4.50
N LEU A 21 3.46 -14.62 4.61
CA LEU A 21 3.43 -13.16 4.72
C LEU A 21 2.85 -12.53 3.45
N ALA A 22 3.18 -13.09 2.27
CA ALA A 22 2.63 -12.58 1.03
C ALA A 22 1.10 -12.59 1.06
N VAL A 23 0.51 -13.69 1.49
CA VAL A 23 -0.95 -13.83 1.57
C VAL A 23 -1.51 -12.84 2.58
N ALA A 24 -0.89 -12.74 3.75
CA ALA A 24 -1.37 -11.84 4.80
C ALA A 24 -1.28 -10.38 4.37
N LEU A 25 -0.22 -10.01 3.65
CA LEU A 25 -0.07 -8.63 3.16
C LEU A 25 -1.14 -8.27 2.13
N VAL A 26 -1.51 -9.20 1.27
CA VAL A 26 -2.58 -8.95 0.30
C VAL A 26 -3.87 -8.58 1.03
N GLU A 27 -4.19 -9.29 2.11
CA GLU A 27 -5.41 -9.06 2.86
C GLU A 27 -5.38 -7.71 3.59
N ILE A 28 -4.29 -7.42 4.30
CA ILE A 28 -4.22 -6.18 5.07
C ILE A 28 -4.12 -4.96 4.16
N ALA A 29 -3.46 -5.10 3.01
CA ALA A 29 -3.35 -4.00 2.05
C ALA A 29 -4.73 -3.62 1.50
N ALA A 30 -5.58 -4.59 1.20
CA ALA A 30 -6.90 -4.32 0.66
C ALA A 30 -7.77 -3.53 1.67
N ILE A 31 -7.55 -3.74 2.96
CA ILE A 31 -8.30 -3.04 3.99
C ILE A 31 -8.03 -1.53 3.97
N SER A 32 -6.89 -1.11 3.44
CA SER A 32 -6.55 0.31 3.39
C SER A 32 -7.61 1.14 2.65
N VAL A 33 -8.34 0.53 1.72
CA VAL A 33 -9.40 1.23 0.98
C VAL A 33 -10.50 1.71 1.91
N ARG A 34 -10.82 0.95 2.94
CA ARG A 34 -11.84 1.35 3.90
C ARG A 34 -11.42 2.58 4.72
N TYR A 35 -10.12 2.88 4.72
CA TYR A 35 -9.59 4.04 5.43
C TYR A 35 -9.26 5.20 4.50
N GLY A 36 -9.60 5.08 3.21
CA GLY A 36 -9.44 6.18 2.29
C GLY A 36 -8.34 6.03 1.26
N ALA A 37 -7.66 4.86 1.22
CA ALA A 37 -6.68 4.65 0.17
C ALA A 37 -7.38 4.63 -1.18
N THR A 38 -6.90 5.43 -2.11
CA THR A 38 -7.45 5.48 -3.47
C THR A 38 -6.80 4.45 -4.38
N VAL A 39 -5.55 4.10 -4.07
CA VAL A 39 -4.80 3.08 -4.80
C VAL A 39 -3.91 2.37 -3.79
N TYR A 40 -3.73 1.08 -3.95
CA TYR A 40 -2.76 0.35 -3.14
C TYR A 40 -2.08 -0.71 -4.00
N ALA A 41 -0.91 -1.15 -3.56
CA ALA A 41 -0.20 -2.23 -4.21
C ALA A 41 0.66 -2.96 -3.18
N VAL A 42 0.90 -4.24 -3.45
CA VAL A 42 1.90 -5.02 -2.73
C VAL A 42 2.78 -5.65 -3.79
N ASP A 43 4.05 -5.34 -3.74
CA ASP A 43 5.02 -5.86 -4.68
C ASP A 43 6.02 -6.75 -3.96
N ARG A 44 6.44 -7.80 -4.60
CA ARG A 44 7.43 -8.73 -4.06
C ARG A 44 8.65 -8.68 -4.96
N HIS A 45 9.82 -8.57 -4.36
CA HIS A 45 11.05 -8.52 -5.12
C HIS A 45 11.27 -9.83 -5.88
N ARG A 46 11.68 -9.71 -7.14
CA ARG A 46 11.93 -10.88 -7.96
C ARG A 46 13.13 -11.68 -7.45
N ASP A 47 14.17 -10.97 -7.06
CA ASP A 47 15.45 -11.60 -6.72
C ASP A 47 15.60 -11.90 -5.23
N ASP A 48 14.67 -11.39 -4.41
CA ASP A 48 14.64 -11.67 -2.98
C ASP A 48 13.20 -11.90 -2.58
N ARG A 49 12.78 -13.15 -2.54
CA ARG A 49 11.38 -13.52 -2.30
C ARG A 49 10.89 -13.20 -0.90
N TYR A 50 11.79 -12.82 -0.01
CA TYR A 50 11.46 -12.42 1.36
C TYR A 50 11.13 -10.95 1.49
N LYS A 51 11.40 -10.16 0.42
CA LYS A 51 11.32 -8.71 0.48
C LYS A 51 10.08 -8.22 -0.25
N PHE A 52 9.28 -7.39 0.44
CA PHE A 52 8.03 -6.87 -0.09
C PHE A 52 7.98 -5.36 0.08
N LEU A 53 7.22 -4.72 -0.77
CA LEU A 53 6.91 -3.30 -0.63
C LEU A 53 5.40 -3.14 -0.72
N GLN A 54 4.82 -2.60 0.34
CA GLN A 54 3.41 -2.22 0.36
C GLN A 54 3.33 -0.71 0.15
N THR A 55 2.51 -0.28 -0.79
CA THR A 55 2.27 1.14 -1.02
C THR A 55 0.79 1.42 -1.01
N ALA A 56 0.43 2.63 -0.61
CA ALA A 56 -0.96 3.08 -0.68
C ALA A 56 -0.98 4.59 -0.83
N THR A 57 -1.91 5.06 -1.65
CA THR A 57 -2.10 6.47 -1.90
C THR A 57 -3.30 6.95 -1.10
N PHE A 58 -3.13 8.02 -0.36
CA PHE A 58 -4.20 8.65 0.42
C PHE A 58 -4.28 10.13 0.07
N ASP A 59 -5.49 10.67 0.09
CA ASP A 59 -5.67 12.11 -0.10
C ASP A 59 -5.20 12.90 1.11
N ASP A 60 -5.19 12.27 2.28
CA ASP A 60 -4.81 12.90 3.54
C ASP A 60 -3.97 11.93 4.36
N LYS A 61 -2.83 12.40 4.83
CA LYS A 61 -1.95 11.57 5.66
C LYS A 61 -2.66 11.08 6.93
N LEU A 62 -3.63 11.84 7.42
CA LEU A 62 -4.39 11.42 8.60
C LEU A 62 -5.14 10.12 8.33
N ASP A 63 -5.63 9.91 7.12
CA ASP A 63 -6.30 8.66 6.76
C ASP A 63 -5.33 7.49 6.85
N PHE A 64 -4.08 7.68 6.40
CA PHE A 64 -3.07 6.64 6.59
C PHE A 64 -2.84 6.36 8.07
N SER A 65 -2.76 7.40 8.90
CA SER A 65 -2.54 7.20 10.33
C SER A 65 -3.67 6.39 10.94
N ARG A 66 -4.92 6.62 10.52
CA ARG A 66 -6.06 5.84 11.00
C ARG A 66 -5.96 4.38 10.57
N TYR A 67 -5.48 4.13 9.37
CA TYR A 67 -5.26 2.78 8.87
C TYR A 67 -4.17 2.07 9.69
N TRP A 68 -3.02 2.74 9.84
CA TRP A 68 -1.87 2.16 10.54
C TRP A 68 -2.20 1.83 11.99
N GLU A 69 -2.99 2.69 12.64
CA GLU A 69 -3.36 2.53 14.04
C GLU A 69 -4.74 1.92 14.24
N GLY A 70 -5.38 1.51 13.15
CA GLY A 70 -6.68 0.87 13.22
C GLY A 70 -6.58 -0.55 13.77
N ASP A 71 -7.72 -1.04 14.25
CA ASP A 71 -7.77 -2.35 14.90
C ASP A 71 -7.27 -3.46 14.00
N GLU A 72 -7.60 -3.41 12.70
CA GLU A 72 -7.23 -4.48 11.78
C GLU A 72 -5.72 -4.55 11.59
N PHE A 73 -5.06 -3.39 11.44
CA PHE A 73 -3.62 -3.38 11.20
C PHE A 73 -2.84 -3.69 12.48
N ILE A 74 -3.34 -3.22 13.61
CA ILE A 74 -2.73 -3.58 14.89
C ILE A 74 -2.84 -5.08 15.09
N ASP A 75 -4.02 -5.66 14.86
CA ASP A 75 -4.23 -7.09 14.98
C ASP A 75 -3.31 -7.88 14.02
N PHE A 76 -3.17 -7.38 12.80
CA PHE A 76 -2.27 -7.99 11.82
C PHE A 76 -0.84 -8.04 12.35
N ARG A 77 -0.34 -6.91 12.87
CA ARG A 77 1.04 -6.86 13.36
C ARG A 77 1.24 -7.75 14.57
N VAL A 78 0.24 -7.83 15.44
CA VAL A 78 0.33 -8.69 16.63
C VAL A 78 0.30 -10.16 16.24
N ARG A 79 -0.67 -10.56 15.40
CA ARG A 79 -0.81 -11.96 15.01
C ARG A 79 0.36 -12.48 14.19
N HIS A 80 1.01 -11.63 13.41
CA HIS A 80 2.07 -12.04 12.52
C HIS A 80 3.43 -11.52 12.96
N SER A 81 3.59 -11.16 14.23
CA SER A 81 4.80 -10.49 14.69
C SER A 81 6.08 -11.28 14.48
N SER A 82 5.98 -12.61 14.44
CA SER A 82 7.16 -13.45 14.18
C SER A 82 7.41 -13.71 12.69
N TRP A 83 6.56 -13.19 11.80
CA TRP A 83 6.64 -13.46 10.37
C TRP A 83 7.47 -12.43 9.62
N PHE A 84 7.77 -11.30 10.23
CA PHE A 84 8.50 -10.23 9.57
C PHE A 84 9.52 -9.63 10.53
N GLN A 85 10.55 -9.02 9.95
CA GLN A 85 11.61 -8.40 10.73
C GLN A 85 11.16 -7.03 11.23
N ILE A 86 11.61 -6.66 12.41
CA ILE A 86 11.32 -5.38 13.05
C ILE A 86 12.61 -4.60 13.22
N PRO A 87 12.49 -3.28 13.27
CA PRO A 87 11.28 -2.48 13.17
C PRO A 87 10.79 -2.35 11.74
N VAL A 88 9.48 -2.19 11.57
CA VAL A 88 8.89 -1.87 10.28
C VAL A 88 8.75 -0.36 10.22
N LEU A 89 9.51 0.25 9.30
CA LEU A 89 9.56 1.71 9.20
C LEU A 89 8.92 2.13 7.89
N TYR A 90 7.80 2.83 7.99
CA TYR A 90 7.16 3.35 6.80
C TYR A 90 7.70 4.73 6.48
N ALA A 91 7.53 5.15 5.23
CA ALA A 91 7.86 6.49 4.80
C ALA A 91 6.65 7.08 4.07
N TRP A 92 6.34 8.32 4.40
CA TRP A 92 5.31 9.06 3.70
C TRP A 92 5.99 9.96 2.68
N THR A 93 5.51 9.93 1.44
CA THR A 93 6.02 10.81 0.40
C THR A 93 4.89 11.69 -0.11
N ASP A 94 5.16 12.98 -0.24
CA ASP A 94 4.19 13.88 -0.83
C ASP A 94 4.16 13.66 -2.34
N ARG A 95 2.95 13.52 -2.89
CA ARG A 95 2.79 13.34 -4.32
C ARG A 95 2.97 14.67 -5.03
N ILE A 96 4.03 14.80 -5.82
CA ILE A 96 4.25 16.04 -6.58
C ILE A 96 3.87 15.89 -8.04
N ALA A 97 3.71 14.68 -8.53
CA ALA A 97 3.24 14.43 -9.89
C ALA A 97 2.74 13.01 -10.01
N ALA A 98 1.77 12.80 -10.85
CA ALA A 98 1.28 11.47 -11.17
C ALA A 98 0.71 11.50 -12.59
N GLY A 99 0.76 10.36 -13.24
CA GLY A 99 0.21 10.24 -14.58
C GLY A 99 0.29 8.80 -15.05
N GLY A 100 -0.19 8.58 -16.26
CA GLY A 100 -0.18 7.25 -16.86
C GLY A 100 -0.64 7.34 -18.29
N MET A 101 -0.62 6.23 -18.93
CA MET A 101 -1.18 6.14 -20.25
C MET A 101 -2.65 5.81 -20.16
N GLU A 102 -3.51 6.29 -20.41
CA GLU A 102 -4.82 5.94 -20.16
C GLU A 102 -5.74 6.60 -20.51
N SER A 103 -5.50 6.49 -19.99
CA SER A 103 -6.14 6.84 -19.86
C SER A 103 -6.64 7.41 -20.06
N GLU A 104 -6.31 8.06 -20.32
CA GLU A 104 -6.83 8.65 -20.52
C GLU A 104 -7.71 8.33 -20.98
N ALA A 105 -7.69 7.93 -21.28
CA ALA A 105 -8.59 7.51 -21.73
C ALA A 105 -9.62 6.98 -21.22
N VAL A 106 -9.65 6.79 -20.73
CA VAL A 106 -10.61 6.24 -20.31
C VAL A 106 -11.38 6.79 -19.67
N ALA A 107 -11.06 7.36 -19.48
CA ALA A 107 -11.66 7.72 -18.97
C ALA A 107 -12.48 8.12 -18.78
N THR A 108 -12.57 8.45 -18.77
CA THR A 108 -13.27 8.82 -18.61
C THR A 108 -14.04 8.99 -18.81
N GLY A 109 -13.93 9.17 -19.04
CA GLY A 109 -14.49 9.46 -19.45
C GLY A 109 -14.81 9.66 -19.90
N GLY A 110 -14.73 9.87 -20.07
CA GLY A 110 -14.83 10.19 -20.80
C GLY A 110 -14.85 10.29 -21.39
N ASN A 111 -14.80 10.48 -21.52
CA ASN A 111 -14.56 10.68 -22.32
C ASN A 111 -14.33 10.58 -22.95
N GLY A 112 -14.09 10.58 -22.85
CA GLY A 112 -13.60 10.63 -23.60
C GLY A 112 -13.36 10.53 -24.00
N ASP A 113 -13.51 10.62 -24.07
CA ASP A 113 -13.10 10.70 -24.71
C ASP A 113 -12.60 10.72 -25.04
N THR A 114 -12.50 10.76 -24.89
CA THR A 114 -11.88 10.88 -25.29
C THR A 114 -11.13 10.81 -25.49
N ALA A 115 -10.87 10.77 -25.34
CA ALA A 115 -10.26 10.76 -25.55
C ALA A 115 -9.65 10.59 -25.83
N ALA A 116 -9.34 10.64 -25.84
CA ALA A 116 -8.88 10.59 -26.15
C ALA A 116 -8.81 10.56 -26.37
#